data_65b4eaefac8caf44d9391a8026b2ff50
#
_entry.id   65b4eaefac8caf44d9391a8026b2ff50
#
_cell.length_a   1.000
_cell.length_b   1.000
_cell.length_c   1.000
_cell.angle_alpha   90.00
_cell.angle_beta   90.00
_cell.angle_gamma   90.00
#
_symmetry.space_group_name_H-M   'P 1'
#
loop_
_entity.id
_entity.type
_entity.pdbx_description
1 polymer ?
#
loop_
_entity_poly.entity_id
_entity_poly.type
_entity_poly.pdbx_seq_one_letter_code
_entity_poly.pdbx_strand_id
1 'polypeptide(L)'
;MRQADFVIIGAGSAGCAMAYRLSEAGHKVIVIEYGGTDAGPFIRMPAALSYPMNMSRYDWGFSSEPEPHLGGRRLACPRGKVIGGSSSINGMVYVRGHARDFD
;
A
#
# COMPACT_ATOMS: atom_id res chain seq x y z
N MET A 1 -16.55 10.87 -22.80
CA MET A 1 -15.13 10.47 -22.58
C MET A 1 -14.58 11.32 -21.43
N ARG A 2 -13.92 10.72 -20.44
CA ARG A 2 -13.25 11.48 -19.36
C ARG A 2 -11.87 11.90 -19.85
N GLN A 3 -11.53 13.17 -19.73
CA GLN A 3 -10.22 13.72 -20.07
C GLN A 3 -9.52 14.19 -18.80
N ALA A 4 -8.23 13.96 -18.70
CA ALA A 4 -7.36 14.43 -17.64
C ALA A 4 -5.98 14.78 -18.21
N ASP A 5 -5.26 15.64 -17.50
CA ASP A 5 -3.87 15.97 -17.83
C ASP A 5 -2.94 14.83 -17.43
N PHE A 6 -3.27 14.13 -16.33
CA PHE A 6 -2.51 13.00 -15.80
C PHE A 6 -3.41 11.83 -15.42
N VAL A 7 -2.95 10.62 -15.68
CA VAL A 7 -3.54 9.37 -15.21
C VAL A 7 -2.50 8.67 -14.32
N ILE A 8 -2.88 8.40 -13.07
CA ILE A 8 -2.03 7.70 -12.09
C ILE A 8 -2.59 6.29 -11.90
N ILE A 9 -1.76 5.29 -12.09
CA ILE A 9 -2.11 3.89 -11.87
C ILE A 9 -1.66 3.48 -10.48
N GLY A 10 -2.63 3.18 -9.62
CA GLY A 10 -2.45 2.82 -8.22
C GLY A 10 -2.56 4.01 -7.27
N ALA A 11 -3.44 3.88 -6.28
CA ALA A 11 -3.62 4.85 -5.18
C ALA A 11 -2.85 4.42 -3.92
N GLY A 12 -1.63 3.90 -4.08
CA GLY A 12 -0.69 3.67 -2.99
C GLY A 12 -0.03 4.96 -2.51
N SER A 13 0.94 4.88 -1.60
CA SER A 13 1.62 6.04 -1.01
C SER A 13 2.17 7.01 -2.05
N ALA A 14 2.86 6.50 -3.09
CA ALA A 14 3.41 7.32 -4.16
C ALA A 14 2.32 7.94 -5.03
N GLY A 15 1.32 7.15 -5.44
CA GLY A 15 0.23 7.63 -6.28
C GLY A 15 -0.61 8.70 -5.60
N CYS A 16 -0.89 8.55 -4.30
CA CYS A 16 -1.58 9.56 -3.51
C CYS A 16 -0.77 10.86 -3.40
N ALA A 17 0.54 10.77 -3.16
CA ALA A 17 1.41 11.95 -3.10
C ALA A 17 1.46 12.69 -4.46
N MET A 18 1.57 11.95 -5.56
CA MET A 18 1.53 12.53 -6.91
C MET A 18 0.18 13.17 -7.19
N ALA A 19 -0.93 12.48 -6.88
CA ALA A 19 -2.27 12.99 -7.09
C ALA A 19 -2.48 14.32 -6.34
N TYR A 20 -2.04 14.38 -5.09
CA TYR A 20 -2.10 15.60 -4.29
C TYR A 20 -1.33 16.75 -4.95
N ARG A 21 -0.05 16.54 -5.27
CA ARG A 21 0.82 17.59 -5.83
C ARG A 21 0.37 18.07 -7.20
N LEU A 22 -0.04 17.17 -8.07
CA LEU A 22 -0.53 17.55 -9.40
C LEU A 22 -1.86 18.31 -9.33
N SER A 23 -2.76 17.89 -8.44
CA SER A 23 -4.03 18.60 -8.22
C SER A 23 -3.80 19.98 -7.61
N GLU A 24 -2.87 20.10 -6.65
CA GLU A 24 -2.47 21.37 -6.04
C GLU A 24 -1.91 22.34 -7.09
N ALA A 25 -1.19 21.81 -8.09
CA ALA A 25 -0.68 22.59 -9.22
C ALA A 25 -1.76 22.94 -10.28
N GLY A 26 -3.02 22.59 -10.04
CA GLY A 26 -4.15 22.92 -10.91
C GLY A 26 -4.41 21.94 -12.05
N HIS A 27 -3.70 20.81 -12.09
CA HIS A 27 -3.92 19.78 -13.11
C HIS A 27 -5.13 18.90 -12.80
N LYS A 28 -5.80 18.47 -13.85
CA LYS A 28 -6.87 17.48 -13.78
C LYS A 28 -6.27 16.08 -13.73
N VAL A 29 -6.44 15.38 -12.61
CA VAL A 29 -5.85 14.07 -12.34
C VAL A 29 -6.93 13.00 -12.25
N ILE A 30 -6.70 11.85 -12.89
CA ILE A 30 -7.48 10.63 -12.70
C ILE A 30 -6.57 9.62 -12.02
N VAL A 31 -7.02 9.06 -10.89
CA VAL A 31 -6.36 7.94 -10.23
C VAL A 31 -7.15 6.67 -10.47
N ILE A 32 -6.47 5.61 -10.90
CA ILE A 32 -7.07 4.29 -11.13
C ILE A 32 -6.49 3.35 -10.08
N GLU A 33 -7.34 2.81 -9.23
CA GLU A 33 -7.00 1.85 -8.18
C GLU A 33 -7.78 0.55 -8.41
N TYR A 34 -7.08 -0.58 -8.30
CA TYR A 34 -7.71 -1.90 -8.43
C TYR A 34 -8.47 -2.29 -7.17
N GLY A 35 -7.93 -1.94 -6.00
CA GLY A 35 -8.52 -2.28 -4.71
C GLY A 35 -9.72 -1.41 -4.35
N GLY A 36 -10.36 -1.78 -3.26
CA GLY A 36 -11.52 -1.06 -2.75
C GLY A 36 -11.16 0.12 -1.85
N THR A 37 -12.16 0.62 -1.14
CA THR A 37 -12.00 1.70 -0.17
C THR A 37 -11.29 1.24 1.10
N ASP A 38 -10.52 2.15 1.70
CA ASP A 38 -9.89 2.03 3.03
C ASP A 38 -10.85 2.35 4.19
N ALA A 39 -12.12 2.63 3.90
CA ALA A 39 -13.11 3.03 4.89
C ALA A 39 -13.57 1.89 5.83
N GLY A 40 -13.05 0.67 5.66
CA GLY A 40 -13.43 -0.50 6.45
C GLY A 40 -12.93 -0.43 7.91
N PRO A 41 -13.67 -1.02 8.87
CA PRO A 41 -13.31 -0.97 10.29
C PRO A 41 -11.95 -1.60 10.57
N PHE A 42 -11.59 -2.68 9.88
CA PHE A 42 -10.30 -3.37 10.06
C PHE A 42 -9.08 -2.53 9.66
N ILE A 43 -9.23 -1.59 8.73
CA ILE A 43 -8.16 -0.66 8.35
C ILE A 43 -8.07 0.50 9.34
N ARG A 44 -9.22 1.00 9.81
CA ARG A 44 -9.27 2.16 10.71
C ARG A 44 -8.97 1.84 12.16
N MET A 45 -8.97 0.56 12.54
CA MET A 45 -8.75 0.10 13.91
C MET A 45 -7.31 -0.40 14.07
N PRO A 46 -6.42 0.34 14.77
CA PRO A 46 -5.03 -0.07 14.97
C PRO A 46 -4.88 -1.48 15.58
N ALA A 47 -5.76 -1.84 16.53
CA ALA A 47 -5.75 -3.17 17.16
C ALA A 47 -6.06 -4.32 16.18
N ALA A 48 -6.61 -4.02 15.01
CA ALA A 48 -6.95 -5.01 13.99
C ALA A 48 -5.85 -5.19 12.92
N LEU A 49 -4.66 -4.63 13.11
CA LEU A 49 -3.60 -4.54 12.09
C LEU A 49 -3.29 -5.86 11.36
N SER A 50 -3.37 -6.99 12.04
CA SER A 50 -3.10 -8.30 11.45
C SER A 50 -4.22 -8.83 10.54
N TYR A 51 -5.44 -8.31 10.67
CA TYR A 51 -6.57 -8.78 9.87
C TYR A 51 -6.46 -8.36 8.39
N PRO A 52 -6.27 -7.07 8.04
CA PRO A 52 -6.16 -6.66 6.65
C PRO A 52 -5.03 -7.37 5.90
N MET A 53 -3.91 -7.65 6.56
CA MET A 53 -2.75 -8.34 5.98
C MET A 53 -3.04 -9.80 5.58
N ASN A 54 -4.12 -10.39 6.12
CA ASN A 54 -4.52 -11.78 5.88
C ASN A 54 -5.88 -11.88 5.15
N MET A 55 -6.45 -10.77 4.72
CA MET A 55 -7.74 -10.75 4.03
C MET A 55 -7.55 -10.50 2.54
N SER A 56 -7.98 -11.43 1.69
CA SER A 56 -7.91 -11.31 0.22
C SER A 56 -8.61 -10.06 -0.34
N ARG A 57 -9.47 -9.42 0.45
CA ARG A 57 -10.09 -8.15 0.13
C ARG A 57 -9.08 -7.00 0.10
N TYR A 58 -8.09 -7.02 1.00
CA TYR A 58 -7.15 -5.94 1.25
C TYR A 58 -5.70 -6.28 0.91
N ASP A 59 -5.41 -7.56 0.70
CA ASP A 59 -4.07 -8.06 0.40
C ASP A 59 -4.04 -8.84 -0.92
N TRP A 60 -2.95 -8.70 -1.68
CA TRP A 60 -2.73 -9.44 -2.91
C TRP A 60 -2.39 -10.91 -2.66
N GLY A 61 -1.99 -11.29 -1.45
CA GLY A 61 -1.68 -12.65 -1.06
C GLY A 61 -0.34 -13.17 -1.64
N PHE A 62 0.63 -12.28 -1.86
CA PHE A 62 1.94 -12.71 -2.35
C PHE A 62 2.73 -13.49 -1.28
N SER A 63 3.54 -14.43 -1.74
CA SER A 63 4.50 -15.14 -0.90
C SER A 63 5.84 -15.26 -1.61
N SER A 64 6.92 -15.41 -0.84
CA SER A 64 8.24 -15.67 -1.41
C SER A 64 8.30 -17.06 -2.08
N GLU A 65 9.32 -17.29 -2.88
CA GLU A 65 9.75 -18.63 -3.20
C GLU A 65 10.25 -19.35 -1.92
N PRO A 66 10.35 -20.69 -1.93
CA PRO A 66 10.90 -21.40 -0.78
C PRO A 66 12.31 -20.92 -0.43
N GLU A 67 12.51 -20.53 0.82
CA GLU A 67 13.80 -20.01 1.30
C GLU A 67 14.67 -21.15 1.83
N PRO A 68 15.76 -21.53 1.15
CA PRO A 68 16.60 -22.67 1.55
C PRO A 68 17.18 -22.50 2.97
N HIS A 69 17.58 -21.28 3.32
CA HIS A 69 18.17 -20.98 4.63
C HIS A 69 17.14 -20.90 5.77
N LEU A 70 15.84 -20.98 5.46
CA LEU A 70 14.75 -21.02 6.42
C LEU A 70 14.01 -22.39 6.40
N GLY A 71 14.71 -23.46 6.03
CA GLY A 71 14.14 -24.80 5.96
C GLY A 71 13.07 -24.95 4.88
N GLY A 72 13.20 -24.24 3.76
CA GLY A 72 12.26 -24.31 2.63
C GLY A 72 10.93 -23.57 2.86
N ARG A 73 10.81 -22.76 3.92
CA ARG A 73 9.58 -22.02 4.19
C ARG A 73 9.32 -20.94 3.16
N ARG A 74 8.04 -20.74 2.83
CA ARG A 74 7.55 -19.56 2.11
C ARG A 74 7.16 -18.50 3.12
N LEU A 75 7.54 -17.26 2.87
CA LEU A 75 7.19 -16.12 3.71
C LEU A 75 6.04 -15.36 3.06
N ALA A 76 5.02 -15.04 3.84
CA ALA A 76 3.96 -14.12 3.38
C ALA A 76 4.55 -12.73 3.12
N CYS A 77 4.17 -12.15 1.99
CA CYS A 77 4.59 -10.81 1.57
C CYS A 77 3.36 -9.91 1.35
N PRO A 78 2.67 -9.48 2.42
CA PRO A 78 1.46 -8.69 2.29
C PRO A 78 1.69 -7.41 1.48
N ARG A 79 0.81 -7.15 0.52
CA ARG A 79 0.80 -5.92 -0.29
C ARG A 79 -0.62 -5.44 -0.44
N GLY A 80 -0.85 -4.19 -0.07
CA GLY A 80 -2.19 -3.62 -0.04
C GLY A 80 -2.86 -3.56 -1.41
N LYS A 81 -4.07 -4.08 -1.46
CA LYS A 81 -5.01 -4.03 -2.58
C LYS A 81 -6.20 -3.17 -2.18
N VAL A 82 -5.93 -1.90 -1.95
CA VAL A 82 -6.87 -0.94 -1.35
C VAL A 82 -6.35 0.48 -1.57
N ILE A 83 -7.22 1.48 -1.52
CA ILE A 83 -6.80 2.89 -1.49
C ILE A 83 -5.82 3.10 -0.34
N GLY A 84 -4.68 3.75 -0.61
CA GLY A 84 -3.54 3.87 0.28
C GLY A 84 -2.51 2.75 0.10
N GLY A 85 -2.85 1.66 -0.62
CA GLY A 85 -1.95 0.55 -0.88
C GLY A 85 -1.45 -0.11 0.41
N SER A 86 -0.17 -0.46 0.44
CA SER A 86 0.43 -1.10 1.61
C SER A 86 0.51 -0.20 2.84
N SER A 87 0.42 1.13 2.70
CA SER A 87 0.33 2.02 3.86
C SER A 87 -0.99 1.89 4.63
N SER A 88 -2.05 1.39 3.98
CA SER A 88 -3.34 1.13 4.64
C SER A 88 -3.38 -0.18 5.42
N ILE A 89 -2.42 -1.08 5.21
CA ILE A 89 -2.35 -2.40 5.86
C ILE A 89 -1.03 -2.67 6.56
N ASN A 90 -0.15 -1.68 6.71
CA ASN A 90 1.16 -1.84 7.33
C ASN A 90 1.08 -2.09 8.84
N GLY A 91 2.20 -2.49 9.44
CA GLY A 91 2.30 -2.74 10.87
C GLY A 91 2.37 -1.49 11.75
N MET A 92 2.22 -0.29 11.18
CA MET A 92 2.20 1.00 11.90
C MET A 92 3.43 1.27 12.77
N VAL A 93 4.58 0.68 12.41
CA VAL A 93 5.85 0.94 13.08
C VAL A 93 6.51 2.17 12.47
N TYR A 94 6.78 3.17 13.28
CA TYR A 94 7.54 4.35 12.87
C TYR A 94 8.92 4.32 13.53
N VAL A 95 9.94 4.01 12.74
CA VAL A 95 11.34 3.99 13.18
C VAL A 95 12.19 4.75 12.16
N ARG A 96 13.01 5.67 12.64
CA ARG A 96 14.04 6.30 11.79
C ARG A 96 15.23 5.35 11.66
N GLY A 97 15.83 5.30 10.49
CA GLY A 97 17.10 4.62 10.27
C GLY A 97 18.21 5.22 11.17
N HIS A 98 19.13 4.39 11.60
CA HIS A 98 20.32 4.85 12.32
C HIS A 98 21.24 5.61 11.35
N ALA A 99 21.96 6.63 11.84
CA ALA A 99 22.85 7.43 10.99
C ALA A 99 23.84 6.57 10.19
N ARG A 100 24.38 5.51 10.80
CA ARG A 100 25.31 4.55 10.13
C ARG A 100 24.66 3.69 9.05
N ASP A 101 23.35 3.73 8.88
CA ASP A 101 22.68 3.03 7.78
C ASP A 101 22.76 3.82 6.48
N PHE A 102 23.20 5.09 6.53
CA PHE A 102 23.26 6.02 5.42
C PHE A 102 24.67 6.58 5.15
N ASP A 103 25.67 6.28 5.99
CA ASP A 103 27.07 6.72 5.89
C ASP A 103 27.96 5.67 5.17
#